data_c79e421f9318a04324f9008647cb25e8
#
_entry.id   c79e421f9318a04324f9008647cb25e8
#
_cell.length_a   1.000
_cell.length_b   1.000
_cell.length_c   1.000
_cell.angle_alpha   90.00
_cell.angle_beta   90.00
_cell.angle_gamma   90.00
#
_symmetry.space_group_name_H-M   'P 1'
#
loop_
_entity.id
_entity.type
_entity.pdbx_description
1 polymer ?
#
loop_
_entity_poly.entity_id
_entity_poly.type
_entity_poly.pdbx_seq_one_letter_code
_entity_poly.pdbx_strand_id
1 'polypeptide(L)'
;NGIKPLYVFDGKPPEIKAEEIARRKKIREDASRKYEESIKKGDLESARRYAMMSAKLTDEMVNDAKKLLEAMGLPYVQAPAEGEAQAAYIVRKGDAYASASQDYDSLLFGSTRLIRNLTISGRRKLPGREEYEEVKPEIIELNLLLNKLGITREQLIDLAILIGTDYNPDGIPNIGVKTAYQLIKQYKSLEKIPKTYLAGESIDELIKIRQYFLTPPITVNYRIDWREPDVNEIKRILVEEHDFNSERVSNACERLVKAYREFFKSKQMGLETWFKKN
;
A
#
# COMPACT_ATOMS: atom_id res chain seq x y z
N ASN A 1 1.64 -19.21 7.72
CA ASN A 1 1.67 -19.16 6.24
C ASN A 1 3.10 -18.95 5.69
N GLY A 2 4.14 -18.89 6.55
CA GLY A 2 5.53 -18.72 6.11
C GLY A 2 5.90 -17.35 5.53
N ILE A 3 5.05 -16.34 5.69
CA ILE A 3 5.30 -14.98 5.23
C ILE A 3 5.99 -14.19 6.34
N LYS A 4 7.07 -13.49 5.98
CA LYS A 4 7.79 -12.55 6.84
C LYS A 4 7.40 -11.13 6.46
N PRO A 5 6.50 -10.50 7.18
CA PRO A 5 6.09 -9.15 6.88
C PRO A 5 7.13 -8.13 7.34
N LEU A 6 7.29 -7.09 6.53
CA LEU A 6 7.94 -5.83 6.87
C LEU A 6 6.92 -4.73 6.61
N TYR A 7 6.62 -3.95 7.63
CA TYR A 7 5.65 -2.86 7.51
C TYR A 7 6.35 -1.57 7.12
N VAL A 8 5.70 -0.78 6.28
CA VAL A 8 6.21 0.55 5.89
C VAL A 8 5.12 1.57 6.18
N PHE A 9 5.46 2.56 7.00
CA PHE A 9 4.56 3.66 7.34
C PHE A 9 4.86 4.87 6.47
N ASP A 10 3.79 5.54 6.00
CA ASP A 10 3.90 6.80 5.29
C ASP A 10 4.50 7.89 6.17
N GLY A 11 5.30 8.75 5.54
CA GLY A 11 5.84 9.95 6.15
C GLY A 11 5.02 11.19 5.83
N LYS A 12 5.71 12.33 5.71
CA LYS A 12 5.07 13.59 5.35
C LYS A 12 4.66 13.56 3.86
N PRO A 13 3.36 13.80 3.56
CA PRO A 13 2.92 13.85 2.17
C PRO A 13 3.68 14.91 1.37
N PRO A 14 4.03 14.63 0.10
CA PRO A 14 4.67 15.62 -0.76
C PRO A 14 3.71 16.76 -1.13
N GLU A 15 4.25 17.96 -1.38
CA GLU A 15 3.44 19.13 -1.73
C GLU A 15 2.62 18.92 -3.01
N ILE A 16 3.13 18.18 -3.98
CA ILE A 16 2.42 17.85 -5.23
C ILE A 16 1.14 17.02 -5.00
N LYS A 17 0.91 16.46 -3.79
CA LYS A 17 -0.30 15.71 -3.40
C LYS A 17 -1.34 16.56 -2.68
N ALA A 18 -1.11 17.87 -2.54
CA ALA A 18 -1.94 18.76 -1.73
C ALA A 18 -3.40 18.79 -2.20
N GLU A 19 -3.65 18.76 -3.50
CA GLU A 19 -4.98 18.76 -4.08
C GLU A 19 -5.78 17.51 -3.72
N GLU A 20 -5.18 16.32 -3.87
CA GLU A 20 -5.83 15.05 -3.51
C GLU A 20 -6.07 14.97 -1.99
N ILE A 21 -5.16 15.47 -1.17
CA ILE A 21 -5.34 15.55 0.29
C ILE A 21 -6.53 16.44 0.63
N ALA A 22 -6.66 17.61 -0.01
CA ALA A 22 -7.79 18.52 0.18
C ALA A 22 -9.12 17.87 -0.26
N ARG A 23 -9.14 17.19 -1.40
CA ARG A 23 -10.28 16.42 -1.91
C ARG A 23 -10.71 15.32 -0.94
N ARG A 24 -9.78 14.51 -0.45
CA ARG A 24 -10.05 13.45 0.55
C ARG A 24 -10.55 14.03 1.87
N LYS A 25 -10.03 15.18 2.30
CA LYS A 25 -10.50 15.89 3.49
C LYS A 25 -11.96 16.30 3.33
N LYS A 26 -12.32 16.93 2.21
CA LYS A 26 -13.70 17.35 1.92
C LYS A 26 -14.67 16.17 1.90
N ILE A 27 -14.29 15.04 1.27
CA ILE A 27 -15.12 13.82 1.25
C ILE A 27 -15.38 13.31 2.67
N ARG A 28 -14.37 13.32 3.54
CA ARG A 28 -14.51 12.88 4.95
C ARG A 28 -15.40 13.84 5.75
N GLU A 29 -15.26 15.14 5.57
CA GLU A 29 -16.11 16.16 6.23
C GLU A 29 -17.56 16.01 5.81
N ASP A 30 -17.84 15.82 4.52
CA ASP A 30 -19.18 15.54 4.00
C ASP A 30 -19.75 14.24 4.54
N ALA A 31 -18.94 13.18 4.64
CA ALA A 31 -19.34 11.91 5.23
C ALA A 31 -19.66 12.04 6.72
N SER A 32 -18.86 12.81 7.48
CA SER A 32 -19.12 13.09 8.90
C SER A 32 -20.46 13.78 9.11
N ARG A 33 -20.76 14.80 8.32
CA ARG A 33 -22.07 15.49 8.35
C ARG A 33 -23.23 14.53 8.04
N LYS A 34 -23.09 13.71 6.99
CA LYS A 34 -24.11 12.72 6.61
C LYS A 34 -24.29 11.63 7.66
N TYR A 35 -23.23 11.28 8.38
CA TYR A 35 -23.30 10.38 9.51
C TYR A 35 -24.20 10.94 10.62
N GLU A 36 -23.98 12.18 11.04
CA GLU A 36 -24.80 12.84 12.06
C GLU A 36 -26.28 12.96 11.64
N GLU A 37 -26.53 13.30 10.38
CA GLU A 37 -27.88 13.36 9.82
C GLU A 37 -28.58 11.97 9.83
N SER A 38 -27.85 10.91 9.50
CA SER A 38 -28.34 9.54 9.49
C SER A 38 -28.68 9.05 10.89
N ILE A 39 -27.85 9.36 11.88
CA ILE A 39 -28.12 9.08 13.30
C ILE A 39 -29.43 9.78 13.75
N LYS A 40 -29.57 11.07 13.44
CA LYS A 40 -30.79 11.83 13.78
C LYS A 40 -32.07 11.27 13.14
N LYS A 41 -31.96 10.67 11.96
CA LYS A 41 -33.08 10.03 11.24
C LYS A 41 -33.34 8.57 11.66
N GLY A 42 -32.47 7.97 12.49
CA GLY A 42 -32.56 6.57 12.87
C GLY A 42 -32.13 5.60 11.76
N ASP A 43 -31.50 6.08 10.68
CA ASP A 43 -31.03 5.27 9.57
C ASP A 43 -29.64 4.69 9.91
N LEU A 44 -29.64 3.53 10.60
CA LEU A 44 -28.44 2.88 11.08
C LEU A 44 -27.55 2.34 9.95
N GLU A 45 -28.12 1.95 8.82
CA GLU A 45 -27.36 1.43 7.68
C GLU A 45 -26.55 2.54 7.02
N SER A 46 -27.19 3.66 6.70
CA SER A 46 -26.48 4.85 6.17
C SER A 46 -25.49 5.40 7.18
N ALA A 47 -25.83 5.45 8.48
CA ALA A 47 -24.92 5.87 9.53
C ALA A 47 -23.66 5.02 9.56
N ARG A 48 -23.78 3.69 9.53
CA ARG A 48 -22.62 2.79 9.48
C ARG A 48 -21.75 3.03 8.26
N ARG A 49 -22.34 3.21 7.08
CA ARG A 49 -21.60 3.50 5.83
C ARG A 49 -20.84 4.81 5.93
N TYR A 50 -21.48 5.90 6.40
CA TYR A 50 -20.83 7.20 6.53
C TYR A 50 -19.80 7.24 7.66
N ALA A 51 -19.98 6.51 8.76
CA ALA A 51 -18.97 6.33 9.79
C ALA A 51 -17.67 5.74 9.22
N MET A 52 -17.77 4.72 8.36
CA MET A 52 -16.59 4.15 7.70
C MET A 52 -15.90 5.13 6.75
N MET A 53 -16.68 5.97 6.04
CA MET A 53 -16.13 6.97 5.10
C MET A 53 -15.54 8.19 5.80
N SER A 54 -15.98 8.53 7.02
CA SER A 54 -15.49 9.65 7.82
C SER A 54 -14.29 9.29 8.69
N ALA A 55 -13.97 7.99 8.82
CA ALA A 55 -12.87 7.52 9.66
C ALA A 55 -11.55 8.19 9.28
N LYS A 56 -10.83 8.68 10.29
CA LYS A 56 -9.53 9.33 10.15
C LYS A 56 -8.48 8.52 10.91
N LEU A 57 -7.40 8.20 10.22
CA LEU A 57 -6.20 7.69 10.89
C LEU A 57 -5.53 8.83 11.67
N THR A 58 -5.29 8.62 12.96
CA THR A 58 -4.61 9.58 13.83
C THR A 58 -3.16 9.17 14.07
N ASP A 59 -2.33 10.13 14.47
CA ASP A 59 -0.93 9.84 14.84
C ASP A 59 -0.84 8.88 16.03
N GLU A 60 -1.81 8.95 16.94
CA GLU A 60 -1.93 8.03 18.07
C GLU A 60 -2.14 6.58 17.59
N MET A 61 -3.10 6.35 16.69
CA MET A 61 -3.33 5.03 16.08
C MET A 61 -2.09 4.49 15.37
N VAL A 62 -1.34 5.36 14.69
CA VAL A 62 -0.09 4.97 14.03
C VAL A 62 0.97 4.58 15.06
N ASN A 63 1.09 5.33 16.16
CA ASN A 63 2.03 5.03 17.23
C ASN A 63 1.68 3.73 17.94
N ASP A 64 0.40 3.47 18.21
CA ASP A 64 -0.05 2.22 18.83
C ASP A 64 0.18 1.02 17.90
N ALA A 65 -0.05 1.19 16.60
CA ALA A 65 0.31 0.17 15.62
C ALA A 65 1.82 -0.15 15.63
N LYS A 66 2.68 0.87 15.73
CA LYS A 66 4.14 0.68 15.83
C LYS A 66 4.54 -0.04 17.11
N LYS A 67 4.00 0.37 18.27
CA LYS A 67 4.23 -0.33 19.55
C LYS A 67 3.82 -1.80 19.47
N LEU A 68 2.65 -2.07 18.87
CA LEU A 68 2.18 -3.43 18.67
C LEU A 68 3.11 -4.24 17.77
N LEU A 69 3.60 -3.67 16.65
CA LEU A 69 4.57 -4.34 15.78
C LEU A 69 5.88 -4.63 16.52
N GLU A 70 6.36 -3.69 17.34
CA GLU A 70 7.55 -3.89 18.20
C GLU A 70 7.35 -5.03 19.19
N ALA A 71 6.20 -5.07 19.88
CA ALA A 71 5.83 -6.16 20.78
C ALA A 71 5.69 -7.50 20.05
N MET A 72 5.17 -7.49 18.82
CA MET A 72 5.09 -8.69 17.97
C MET A 72 6.45 -9.13 17.41
N GLY A 73 7.52 -8.36 17.62
CA GLY A 73 8.85 -8.63 17.07
C GLY A 73 8.93 -8.46 15.55
N LEU A 74 8.04 -7.66 14.95
CA LEU A 74 7.95 -7.41 13.52
C LEU A 74 8.66 -6.10 13.14
N PRO A 75 9.53 -6.10 12.13
CA PRO A 75 10.19 -4.88 11.68
C PRO A 75 9.22 -3.95 10.98
N TYR A 76 9.46 -2.65 11.13
CA TYR A 76 8.83 -1.62 10.32
C TYR A 76 9.82 -0.54 9.90
N VAL A 77 9.46 0.18 8.84
CA VAL A 77 10.22 1.31 8.30
C VAL A 77 9.32 2.53 8.24
N GLN A 78 9.81 3.65 8.75
CA GLN A 78 9.18 4.95 8.57
C GLN A 78 9.70 5.56 7.27
N ALA A 79 8.85 5.68 6.27
CA ALA A 79 9.19 6.38 5.04
C ALA A 79 9.34 7.89 5.30
N PRO A 80 10.20 8.60 4.58
CA PRO A 80 10.24 10.06 4.65
C PRO A 80 9.04 10.72 3.97
N ALA A 81 8.44 10.06 2.99
CA ALA A 81 7.24 10.48 2.27
C ALA A 81 6.29 9.28 2.04
N GLU A 82 6.12 8.83 0.80
CA GLU A 82 5.22 7.74 0.43
C GLU A 82 5.76 6.36 0.86
N GLY A 83 4.96 5.61 1.61
CA GLY A 83 5.29 4.25 2.04
C GLY A 83 5.47 3.29 0.86
N GLU A 84 4.68 3.46 -0.20
CA GLU A 84 4.80 2.66 -1.43
C GLU A 84 6.12 2.88 -2.16
N ALA A 85 6.62 4.12 -2.19
CA ALA A 85 7.93 4.43 -2.75
C ALA A 85 9.06 3.77 -1.95
N GLN A 86 8.96 3.80 -0.63
CA GLN A 86 9.91 3.15 0.27
C GLN A 86 9.85 1.62 0.14
N ALA A 87 8.66 1.03 0.09
CA ALA A 87 8.47 -0.40 -0.12
C ALA A 87 9.04 -0.85 -1.48
N ALA A 88 8.77 -0.09 -2.54
CA ALA A 88 9.34 -0.34 -3.87
C ALA A 88 10.87 -0.28 -3.88
N TYR A 89 11.47 0.66 -3.15
CA TYR A 89 12.92 0.75 -2.99
C TYR A 89 13.50 -0.51 -2.31
N ILE A 90 12.89 -0.95 -1.19
CA ILE A 90 13.32 -2.13 -0.43
C ILE A 90 13.24 -3.39 -1.32
N VAL A 91 12.19 -3.53 -2.13
CA VAL A 91 12.04 -4.65 -3.07
C VAL A 91 13.10 -4.59 -4.20
N ARG A 92 13.35 -3.41 -4.79
CA ARG A 92 14.39 -3.24 -5.82
C ARG A 92 15.79 -3.56 -5.31
N LYS A 93 16.06 -3.22 -4.06
CA LYS A 93 17.33 -3.53 -3.41
C LYS A 93 17.53 -5.02 -3.14
N GLY A 94 16.44 -5.80 -3.16
CA GLY A 94 16.46 -7.24 -2.89
C GLY A 94 16.29 -7.60 -1.41
N ASP A 95 16.02 -6.61 -0.54
CA ASP A 95 15.81 -6.83 0.91
C ASP A 95 14.40 -7.37 1.20
N ALA A 96 13.47 -7.25 0.24
CA ALA A 96 12.16 -7.89 0.28
C ALA A 96 11.81 -8.53 -1.07
N TYR A 97 10.97 -9.57 -1.03
CA TYR A 97 10.54 -10.31 -2.21
C TYR A 97 9.56 -9.52 -3.08
N ALA A 98 8.61 -8.85 -2.46
CA ALA A 98 7.55 -8.08 -3.14
C ALA A 98 7.01 -6.98 -2.23
N SER A 99 6.47 -5.91 -2.80
CA SER A 99 5.56 -5.01 -2.10
C SER A 99 4.17 -5.62 -2.04
N ALA A 100 3.46 -5.42 -0.93
CA ALA A 100 2.07 -5.83 -0.75
C ALA A 100 1.19 -4.59 -0.61
N SER A 101 0.41 -4.27 -1.63
CA SER A 101 -0.49 -3.12 -1.67
C SER A 101 -1.73 -3.45 -2.48
N GLN A 102 -2.80 -2.69 -2.27
CA GLN A 102 -3.98 -2.71 -3.15
C GLN A 102 -3.81 -1.79 -4.36
N ASP A 103 -2.94 -0.80 -4.25
CA ASP A 103 -2.69 0.19 -5.27
C ASP A 103 -1.57 -0.25 -6.23
N TYR A 104 -1.60 0.23 -7.45
CA TYR A 104 -0.61 -0.08 -8.47
C TYR A 104 0.61 0.86 -8.43
N ASP A 105 0.59 1.90 -7.60
CA ASP A 105 1.63 2.93 -7.51
C ASP A 105 3.00 2.34 -7.16
N SER A 106 3.03 1.25 -6.40
CA SER A 106 4.24 0.48 -6.15
C SER A 106 4.98 0.08 -7.43
N LEU A 107 4.27 -0.21 -8.54
CA LEU A 107 4.87 -0.52 -9.84
C LEU A 107 5.43 0.74 -10.51
N LEU A 108 4.74 1.88 -10.37
CA LEU A 108 5.20 3.18 -10.87
C LEU A 108 6.48 3.59 -10.13
N PHE A 109 6.56 3.39 -8.81
CA PHE A 109 7.78 3.56 -8.02
C PHE A 109 8.86 2.51 -8.30
N GLY A 110 8.56 1.50 -9.12
CA GLY A 110 9.52 0.53 -9.64
C GLY A 110 9.70 -0.71 -8.77
N SER A 111 8.74 -1.06 -7.92
CA SER A 111 8.74 -2.39 -7.30
C SER A 111 8.79 -3.47 -8.37
N THR A 112 9.73 -4.40 -8.24
CA THR A 112 9.88 -5.50 -9.23
C THR A 112 8.72 -6.49 -9.16
N ARG A 113 8.06 -6.61 -7.98
CA ARG A 113 6.89 -7.45 -7.75
C ARG A 113 5.91 -6.73 -6.84
N LEU A 114 4.64 -6.76 -7.21
CA LEU A 114 3.51 -6.31 -6.41
C LEU A 114 2.62 -7.50 -6.09
N ILE A 115 2.25 -7.68 -4.83
CA ILE A 115 1.24 -8.65 -4.39
C ILE A 115 -0.01 -7.87 -3.98
N ARG A 116 -1.11 -8.13 -4.67
CA ARG A 116 -2.43 -7.59 -4.31
C ARG A 116 -3.25 -8.64 -3.56
N ASN A 117 -4.20 -8.20 -2.78
CA ASN A 117 -5.13 -9.05 -2.04
C ASN A 117 -4.44 -10.02 -1.05
N LEU A 118 -3.23 -9.71 -0.56
CA LEU A 118 -2.48 -10.61 0.32
C LEU A 118 -3.23 -10.93 1.63
N THR A 119 -3.93 -9.95 2.18
CA THR A 119 -4.67 -10.08 3.45
C THR A 119 -6.18 -10.23 3.25
N ILE A 120 -6.66 -10.12 2.01
CA ILE A 120 -8.07 -10.24 1.66
C ILE A 120 -8.31 -11.68 1.24
N SER A 121 -8.93 -12.47 2.11
CA SER A 121 -9.35 -13.83 1.80
C SER A 121 -10.87 -13.94 1.81
N GLY A 122 -11.41 -14.75 0.92
CA GLY A 122 -12.83 -15.05 0.88
C GLY A 122 -13.56 -14.52 -0.34
N ARG A 123 -14.86 -14.26 -0.19
CA ARG A 123 -15.73 -13.80 -1.27
C ARG A 123 -16.01 -12.32 -1.14
N ARG A 124 -15.73 -11.57 -2.19
CA ARG A 124 -16.09 -10.15 -2.31
C ARG A 124 -17.42 -10.03 -3.04
N LYS A 125 -18.41 -9.34 -2.46
CA LYS A 125 -19.67 -9.01 -3.16
C LYS A 125 -19.38 -8.01 -4.28
N LEU A 126 -19.83 -8.31 -5.48
CA LEU A 126 -19.70 -7.39 -6.61
C LEU A 126 -20.60 -6.16 -6.41
N PRO A 127 -20.12 -4.95 -6.73
CA PRO A 127 -20.93 -3.74 -6.59
C PRO A 127 -22.22 -3.82 -7.40
N GLY A 128 -23.36 -3.59 -6.74
CA GLY A 128 -24.67 -3.60 -7.38
C GLY A 128 -25.23 -4.97 -7.81
N ARG A 129 -24.60 -6.08 -7.38
CA ARG A 129 -25.04 -7.46 -7.70
C ARG A 129 -25.08 -8.31 -6.44
N GLU A 130 -25.89 -9.37 -6.44
CA GLU A 130 -25.93 -10.42 -5.40
C GLU A 130 -24.85 -11.51 -5.61
N GLU A 131 -23.97 -11.28 -6.56
CA GLU A 131 -22.89 -12.20 -6.92
C GLU A 131 -21.65 -11.94 -6.09
N TYR A 132 -20.91 -13.02 -5.79
CA TYR A 132 -19.65 -12.98 -5.03
C TYR A 132 -18.52 -13.51 -5.91
N GLU A 133 -17.41 -12.79 -5.95
CA GLU A 133 -16.18 -13.22 -6.57
C GLU A 133 -15.21 -13.73 -5.49
N GLU A 134 -14.52 -14.85 -5.77
CA GLU A 134 -13.43 -15.33 -4.93
C GLU A 134 -12.21 -14.45 -5.09
N VAL A 135 -11.77 -13.83 -4.00
CA VAL A 135 -10.58 -12.97 -4.00
C VAL A 135 -9.37 -13.82 -3.64
N LYS A 136 -8.42 -13.92 -4.58
CA LYS A 136 -7.12 -14.58 -4.39
C LYS A 136 -5.98 -13.58 -4.41
N PRO A 137 -4.85 -13.86 -3.73
CA PRO A 137 -3.65 -13.07 -3.91
C PRO A 137 -3.21 -13.09 -5.37
N GLU A 138 -2.87 -11.91 -5.88
CA GLU A 138 -2.41 -11.70 -7.24
C GLU A 138 -0.97 -11.18 -7.21
N ILE A 139 -0.07 -11.79 -8.00
CA ILE A 139 1.30 -11.34 -8.15
C ILE A 139 1.47 -10.70 -9.52
N ILE A 140 1.97 -9.46 -9.54
CA ILE A 140 2.28 -8.72 -10.76
C ILE A 140 3.79 -8.48 -10.80
N GLU A 141 4.43 -9.01 -11.82
CA GLU A 141 5.86 -8.77 -12.08
C GLU A 141 6.02 -7.61 -13.07
N LEU A 142 6.70 -6.55 -12.64
CA LEU A 142 6.86 -5.32 -13.41
C LEU A 142 7.47 -5.59 -14.80
N ASN A 143 8.55 -6.37 -14.87
CA ASN A 143 9.21 -6.66 -16.13
C ASN A 143 8.32 -7.43 -17.10
N LEU A 144 7.54 -8.40 -16.62
CA LEU A 144 6.59 -9.13 -17.46
C LEU A 144 5.47 -8.21 -17.98
N LEU A 145 4.98 -7.32 -17.13
CA LEU A 145 3.99 -6.32 -17.50
C LEU A 145 4.52 -5.38 -18.58
N LEU A 146 5.71 -4.80 -18.37
CA LEU A 146 6.34 -3.88 -19.32
C LEU A 146 6.60 -4.54 -20.69
N ASN A 147 7.10 -5.77 -20.68
CA ASN A 147 7.33 -6.55 -21.89
C ASN A 147 6.01 -6.82 -22.65
N LYS A 148 4.96 -7.22 -21.92
CA LYS A 148 3.64 -7.48 -22.52
C LYS A 148 3.03 -6.22 -23.13
N LEU A 149 3.21 -5.07 -22.51
CA LEU A 149 2.74 -3.79 -23.01
C LEU A 149 3.69 -3.22 -24.10
N GLY A 150 4.92 -3.68 -24.16
CA GLY A 150 5.96 -3.17 -25.06
C GLY A 150 6.28 -1.69 -24.78
N ILE A 151 6.39 -1.33 -23.48
CA ILE A 151 6.72 0.01 -22.98
C ILE A 151 7.77 -0.06 -21.88
N THR A 152 8.42 1.07 -21.62
CA THR A 152 9.34 1.21 -20.49
C THR A 152 8.59 1.59 -19.20
N ARG A 153 9.25 1.52 -18.02
CA ARG A 153 8.68 2.01 -16.76
C ARG A 153 8.36 3.51 -16.84
N GLU A 154 9.23 4.31 -17.45
CA GLU A 154 8.99 5.74 -17.63
C GLU A 154 7.71 5.99 -18.45
N GLN A 155 7.52 5.23 -19.52
CA GLN A 155 6.31 5.27 -20.33
C GLN A 155 5.06 4.76 -19.57
N LEU A 156 5.22 3.83 -18.64
CA LEU A 156 4.13 3.40 -17.77
C LEU A 156 3.72 4.52 -16.80
N ILE A 157 4.69 5.28 -16.27
CA ILE A 157 4.43 6.47 -15.45
C ILE A 157 3.70 7.54 -16.29
N ASP A 158 4.21 7.84 -17.49
CA ASP A 158 3.57 8.79 -18.42
C ASP A 158 2.12 8.40 -18.73
N LEU A 159 1.88 7.12 -18.96
CA LEU A 159 0.55 6.57 -19.18
C LEU A 159 -0.36 6.80 -17.95
N ALA A 160 0.15 6.53 -16.75
CA ALA A 160 -0.59 6.75 -15.52
C ALA A 160 -0.92 8.24 -15.31
N ILE A 161 0.02 9.14 -15.59
CA ILE A 161 -0.19 10.60 -15.51
C ILE A 161 -1.31 11.05 -16.46
N LEU A 162 -1.36 10.52 -17.68
CA LEU A 162 -2.43 10.85 -18.62
C LEU A 162 -3.82 10.42 -18.14
N ILE A 163 -3.91 9.29 -17.41
CA ILE A 163 -5.17 8.76 -16.88
C ILE A 163 -5.56 9.45 -15.58
N GLY A 164 -4.59 9.78 -14.76
CA GLY A 164 -4.72 10.34 -13.41
C GLY A 164 -3.98 9.51 -12.37
N THR A 165 -3.34 10.21 -11.45
CA THR A 165 -2.60 9.68 -10.29
C THR A 165 -3.00 10.45 -9.04
N ASP A 166 -2.52 10.06 -7.87
CA ASP A 166 -2.71 10.84 -6.62
C ASP A 166 -2.13 12.28 -6.71
N TYR A 167 -1.30 12.56 -7.72
CA TYR A 167 -0.66 13.86 -7.94
C TYR A 167 -1.32 14.71 -9.02
N ASN A 168 -2.23 14.11 -9.80
CA ASN A 168 -3.13 14.75 -10.76
C ASN A 168 -4.41 13.91 -10.90
N PRO A 169 -5.32 13.94 -9.90
CA PRO A 169 -6.40 12.96 -9.74
C PRO A 169 -7.37 12.87 -10.94
N ASP A 170 -7.56 13.96 -11.66
CA ASP A 170 -8.50 13.99 -12.80
C ASP A 170 -7.82 13.57 -14.11
N GLY A 171 -6.49 13.40 -14.12
CA GLY A 171 -5.73 13.10 -15.35
C GLY A 171 -5.89 14.17 -16.41
N ILE A 172 -5.73 13.79 -17.67
CA ILE A 172 -5.99 14.68 -18.79
C ILE A 172 -7.43 14.48 -19.29
N PRO A 173 -8.25 15.54 -19.38
CA PRO A 173 -9.63 15.46 -19.81
C PRO A 173 -9.78 14.69 -21.16
N ASN A 174 -10.76 13.78 -21.19
CA ASN A 174 -11.07 12.92 -22.34
C ASN A 174 -10.00 11.89 -22.73
N ILE A 175 -8.96 11.69 -21.92
CA ILE A 175 -7.97 10.64 -22.11
C ILE A 175 -8.24 9.47 -21.16
N GLY A 176 -8.85 8.39 -21.68
CA GLY A 176 -8.98 7.13 -20.96
C GLY A 176 -7.81 6.19 -21.24
N VAL A 177 -7.80 5.03 -20.58
CA VAL A 177 -6.71 4.04 -20.62
C VAL A 177 -6.26 3.67 -22.03
N LYS A 178 -7.20 3.41 -22.96
CA LYS A 178 -6.89 3.02 -24.33
C LYS A 178 -6.20 4.15 -25.10
N THR A 179 -6.73 5.37 -24.98
CA THR A 179 -6.17 6.56 -25.64
C THR A 179 -4.78 6.87 -25.08
N ALA A 180 -4.61 6.86 -23.76
CA ALA A 180 -3.31 7.06 -23.11
C ALA A 180 -2.26 6.06 -23.63
N TYR A 181 -2.62 4.77 -23.66
CA TYR A 181 -1.72 3.74 -24.18
C TYR A 181 -1.34 3.98 -25.64
N GLN A 182 -2.29 4.33 -26.52
CA GLN A 182 -2.02 4.64 -27.91
C GLN A 182 -1.10 5.86 -28.07
N LEU A 183 -1.35 6.93 -27.31
CA LEU A 183 -0.49 8.13 -27.32
C LEU A 183 0.94 7.80 -26.88
N ILE A 184 1.11 7.04 -25.81
CA ILE A 184 2.45 6.63 -25.36
C ILE A 184 3.14 5.69 -26.35
N LYS A 185 2.42 4.77 -26.98
CA LYS A 185 3.00 3.91 -28.04
C LYS A 185 3.43 4.72 -29.25
N GLN A 186 2.67 5.75 -29.61
CA GLN A 186 2.93 6.59 -30.80
C GLN A 186 4.03 7.62 -30.52
N TYR A 187 3.89 8.41 -29.46
CA TYR A 187 4.76 9.57 -29.19
C TYR A 187 5.95 9.26 -28.26
N LYS A 188 5.92 8.12 -27.55
CA LYS A 188 6.98 7.59 -26.67
C LYS A 188 7.22 8.34 -25.37
N SER A 189 6.82 9.60 -25.23
CA SER A 189 6.96 10.38 -23.99
C SER A 189 5.95 11.52 -23.95
N LEU A 190 5.64 12.04 -22.78
CA LEU A 190 4.72 13.19 -22.57
C LEU A 190 5.13 14.40 -23.39
N GLU A 191 6.43 14.72 -23.47
CA GLU A 191 6.95 15.90 -24.15
C GLU A 191 6.71 15.90 -25.66
N LYS A 192 6.54 14.71 -26.24
CA LYS A 192 6.31 14.55 -27.68
C LYS A 192 4.82 14.50 -28.04
N ILE A 193 3.94 14.41 -27.03
CA ILE A 193 2.50 14.45 -27.27
C ILE A 193 2.10 15.87 -27.69
N PRO A 194 1.38 16.04 -28.80
CA PRO A 194 0.90 17.37 -29.22
C PRO A 194 0.06 18.04 -28.14
N LYS A 195 0.29 19.33 -27.89
CA LYS A 195 -0.40 20.11 -26.86
C LYS A 195 -1.94 20.07 -26.98
N THR A 196 -2.45 19.83 -28.18
CA THR A 196 -3.88 19.68 -28.44
C THR A 196 -4.52 18.52 -27.68
N TYR A 197 -3.75 17.49 -27.33
CA TYR A 197 -4.23 16.38 -26.49
C TYR A 197 -4.15 16.67 -24.99
N LEU A 198 -3.32 17.64 -24.58
CA LEU A 198 -3.07 17.90 -23.16
C LEU A 198 -4.09 18.85 -22.52
N ALA A 199 -5.12 19.28 -23.28
CA ALA A 199 -6.21 20.10 -22.78
C ALA A 199 -5.80 21.39 -22.00
N GLY A 200 -4.61 21.93 -22.32
CA GLY A 200 -4.07 23.12 -21.64
C GLY A 200 -3.20 22.80 -20.42
N GLU A 201 -3.08 21.56 -20.02
CA GLU A 201 -2.21 21.15 -18.92
C GLU A 201 -0.74 21.52 -19.18
N SER A 202 -0.06 21.93 -18.12
CA SER A 202 1.36 22.27 -18.18
C SER A 202 2.22 21.01 -18.29
N ILE A 203 2.95 20.89 -19.38
CA ILE A 203 3.89 19.76 -19.55
C ILE A 203 4.96 19.75 -18.45
N ASP A 204 5.37 20.89 -17.94
CA ASP A 204 6.37 20.98 -16.88
C ASP A 204 5.85 20.41 -15.55
N GLU A 205 4.56 20.62 -15.23
CA GLU A 205 3.92 20.03 -14.06
C GLU A 205 3.79 18.50 -14.21
N LEU A 206 3.40 18.01 -15.37
CA LEU A 206 3.33 16.57 -15.64
C LEU A 206 4.73 15.90 -15.55
N ILE A 207 5.78 16.58 -16.01
CA ILE A 207 7.16 16.12 -15.87
C ILE A 207 7.58 16.07 -14.39
N LYS A 208 7.19 17.04 -13.56
CA LYS A 208 7.48 17.00 -12.12
C LYS A 208 6.86 15.76 -11.46
N ILE A 209 5.64 15.39 -11.82
CA ILE A 209 4.99 14.17 -11.33
C ILE A 209 5.80 12.94 -11.76
N ARG A 210 6.21 12.84 -13.01
CA ARG A 210 7.06 11.75 -13.50
C ARG A 210 8.37 11.66 -12.71
N GLN A 211 9.04 12.79 -12.49
CA GLN A 211 10.29 12.82 -11.71
C GLN A 211 10.09 12.35 -10.27
N TYR A 212 8.95 12.69 -9.67
CA TYR A 212 8.62 12.20 -8.33
C TYR A 212 8.50 10.67 -8.28
N PHE A 213 7.87 10.03 -9.27
CA PHE A 213 7.81 8.57 -9.36
C PHE A 213 9.20 7.94 -9.62
N LEU A 214 10.03 8.60 -10.42
CA LEU A 214 11.36 8.08 -10.76
C LEU A 214 12.34 8.18 -9.60
N THR A 215 12.32 9.30 -8.87
CA THR A 215 13.25 9.64 -7.79
C THR A 215 12.54 10.13 -6.52
N PRO A 216 11.66 9.30 -5.93
CA PRO A 216 10.94 9.70 -4.73
C PRO A 216 11.88 9.81 -3.52
N PRO A 217 11.53 10.62 -2.51
CA PRO A 217 12.24 10.62 -1.23
C PRO A 217 12.14 9.23 -0.57
N ILE A 218 13.29 8.62 -0.27
CA ILE A 218 13.39 7.34 0.44
C ILE A 218 14.45 7.41 1.54
N THR A 219 14.37 6.50 2.50
CA THR A 219 15.46 6.29 3.45
C THR A 219 16.24 5.02 3.12
N VAL A 220 17.57 5.12 3.21
CA VAL A 220 18.46 3.95 3.12
C VAL A 220 18.79 3.37 4.50
N ASN A 221 18.45 4.12 5.56
CA ASN A 221 18.70 3.76 6.95
C ASN A 221 17.48 3.05 7.53
N TYR A 222 17.43 1.75 7.41
CA TYR A 222 16.41 0.90 8.02
C TYR A 222 17.01 -0.43 8.46
N ARG A 223 16.33 -1.11 9.39
CA ARG A 223 16.70 -2.45 9.84
C ARG A 223 15.54 -3.40 9.58
N ILE A 224 15.88 -4.60 9.12
CA ILE A 224 14.93 -5.68 8.89
C ILE A 224 15.32 -6.81 9.85
N ASP A 225 14.77 -6.75 11.06
CA ASP A 225 15.09 -7.68 12.13
C ASP A 225 13.80 -8.20 12.78
N TRP A 226 13.59 -9.51 12.67
CA TRP A 226 12.47 -10.19 13.31
C TRP A 226 12.94 -10.72 14.65
N ARG A 227 12.24 -10.35 15.73
CA ARG A 227 12.57 -10.72 17.11
C ARG A 227 11.51 -11.64 17.70
N GLU A 228 11.84 -12.29 18.81
CA GLU A 228 10.84 -13.07 19.56
C GLU A 228 9.72 -12.15 20.07
N PRO A 229 8.43 -12.55 19.86
CA PRO A 229 7.30 -11.76 20.34
C PRO A 229 7.26 -11.64 21.87
N ASP A 230 7.01 -10.44 22.37
CA ASP A 230 6.68 -10.17 23.76
C ASP A 230 5.17 -10.37 23.99
N VAL A 231 4.79 -11.56 24.43
CA VAL A 231 3.38 -11.92 24.64
C VAL A 231 2.71 -11.07 25.72
N ASN A 232 3.46 -10.67 26.75
CA ASN A 232 2.90 -9.87 27.83
C ASN A 232 2.59 -8.46 27.34
N GLU A 233 3.50 -7.85 26.59
CA GLU A 233 3.30 -6.53 26.00
C GLU A 233 2.18 -6.52 24.95
N ILE A 234 2.08 -7.55 24.12
CA ILE A 234 0.95 -7.70 23.18
C ILE A 234 -0.38 -7.74 23.93
N LYS A 235 -0.47 -8.51 25.03
CA LYS A 235 -1.69 -8.60 25.84
C LYS A 235 -2.01 -7.27 26.50
N ARG A 236 -1.01 -6.59 27.06
CA ARG A 236 -1.18 -5.28 27.67
C ARG A 236 -1.78 -4.28 26.66
N ILE A 237 -1.21 -4.18 25.47
CA ILE A 237 -1.69 -3.26 24.43
C ILE A 237 -3.10 -3.66 23.97
N LEU A 238 -3.31 -4.91 23.56
CA LEU A 238 -4.56 -5.29 22.92
C LEU A 238 -5.71 -5.49 23.90
N VAL A 239 -5.47 -6.10 25.06
CA VAL A 239 -6.54 -6.44 26.00
C VAL A 239 -6.79 -5.30 26.99
N GLU A 240 -5.73 -4.73 27.61
CA GLU A 240 -5.88 -3.74 28.67
C GLU A 240 -6.13 -2.33 28.11
N GLU A 241 -5.45 -1.93 27.02
CA GLU A 241 -5.59 -0.59 26.45
C GLU A 241 -6.69 -0.49 25.37
N HIS A 242 -6.98 -1.60 24.66
CA HIS A 242 -7.90 -1.58 23.51
C HIS A 242 -9.08 -2.56 23.61
N ASP A 243 -9.36 -3.14 24.77
CA ASP A 243 -10.53 -3.99 25.06
C ASP A 243 -10.73 -5.19 24.11
N PHE A 244 -9.63 -5.73 23.55
CA PHE A 244 -9.72 -6.95 22.75
C PHE A 244 -10.01 -8.18 23.61
N ASN A 245 -10.72 -9.15 23.06
CA ASN A 245 -11.01 -10.40 23.75
C ASN A 245 -9.72 -11.16 24.09
N SER A 246 -9.49 -11.39 25.39
CA SER A 246 -8.24 -11.96 25.93
C SER A 246 -7.93 -13.37 25.39
N GLU A 247 -8.96 -14.23 25.21
CA GLU A 247 -8.78 -15.58 24.67
C GLU A 247 -8.32 -15.53 23.20
N ARG A 248 -8.95 -14.68 22.38
CA ARG A 248 -8.56 -14.48 20.98
C ARG A 248 -7.14 -13.97 20.86
N VAL A 249 -6.73 -13.02 21.72
CA VAL A 249 -5.37 -12.49 21.74
C VAL A 249 -4.38 -13.58 22.14
N SER A 250 -4.68 -14.37 23.19
CA SER A 250 -3.83 -15.47 23.64
C SER A 250 -3.60 -16.50 22.54
N ASN A 251 -4.66 -16.95 21.86
CA ASN A 251 -4.58 -17.88 20.75
C ASN A 251 -3.78 -17.33 19.55
N ALA A 252 -3.84 -16.01 19.30
CA ALA A 252 -3.05 -15.36 18.26
C ALA A 252 -1.56 -15.30 18.64
N CYS A 253 -1.24 -15.00 19.91
CA CYS A 253 0.12 -14.99 20.44
C CYS A 253 0.77 -16.38 20.34
N GLU A 254 0.06 -17.45 20.71
CA GLU A 254 0.58 -18.82 20.62
C GLU A 254 0.96 -19.18 19.19
N ARG A 255 0.10 -18.83 18.21
CA ARG A 255 0.40 -19.05 16.79
C ARG A 255 1.61 -18.23 16.32
N LEU A 256 1.73 -16.98 16.78
CA LEU A 256 2.84 -16.11 16.43
C LEU A 256 4.17 -16.64 16.97
N VAL A 257 4.22 -16.99 18.26
CA VAL A 257 5.40 -17.58 18.91
C VAL A 257 5.81 -18.89 18.24
N LYS A 258 4.83 -19.76 17.95
CA LYS A 258 5.06 -21.02 17.23
C LYS A 258 5.70 -20.77 15.87
N ALA A 259 5.12 -19.88 15.07
CA ALA A 259 5.63 -19.52 13.74
C ALA A 259 7.06 -18.95 13.81
N TYR A 260 7.34 -18.08 14.79
CA TYR A 260 8.67 -17.53 15.02
C TYR A 260 9.69 -18.65 15.32
N ARG A 261 9.37 -19.53 16.27
CA ARG A 261 10.26 -20.63 16.68
C ARG A 261 10.52 -21.64 15.56
N GLU A 262 9.50 -21.99 14.79
CA GLU A 262 9.65 -22.88 13.62
C GLU A 262 10.60 -22.28 12.59
N PHE A 263 10.49 -20.97 12.35
CA PHE A 263 11.39 -20.26 11.43
C PHE A 263 12.86 -20.29 11.90
N PHE A 264 13.13 -20.06 13.18
CA PHE A 264 14.48 -20.08 13.72
C PHE A 264 15.04 -21.49 13.83
N LYS A 265 14.23 -22.49 14.19
CA LYS A 265 14.65 -23.92 14.18
C LYS A 265 15.06 -24.39 12.79
N SER A 266 14.35 -24.01 11.74
CA SER A 266 14.71 -24.38 10.37
C SER A 266 16.05 -23.79 9.93
N LYS A 267 16.40 -22.58 10.39
CA LYS A 267 17.73 -21.98 10.15
C LYS A 267 18.86 -22.70 10.90
N GLN A 268 18.61 -23.11 12.14
CA GLN A 268 19.59 -23.79 12.99
C GLN A 268 19.88 -25.19 12.47
N MET A 269 18.87 -25.93 12.01
CA MET A 269 19.07 -27.24 11.36
C MET A 269 19.90 -27.14 10.07
N GLY A 270 19.78 -26.05 9.32
CA GLY A 270 20.60 -25.81 8.12
C GLY A 270 22.10 -25.67 8.43
N LEU A 271 22.44 -25.02 9.54
CA LEU A 271 23.81 -24.85 10.01
C LEU A 271 24.36 -26.15 10.60
N GLU A 272 23.61 -26.88 11.43
CA GLU A 272 24.01 -28.15 12.02
C GLU A 272 24.22 -29.26 10.97
N THR A 273 23.43 -29.27 9.89
CA THR A 273 23.65 -30.21 8.77
C THR A 273 24.91 -29.88 7.98
N TRP A 274 25.31 -28.60 7.94
CA TRP A 274 26.55 -28.20 7.30
C TRP A 274 27.79 -28.61 8.12
N PHE A 275 27.74 -28.44 9.44
CA PHE A 275 28.83 -28.86 10.36
C PHE A 275 28.95 -30.39 10.51
N LYS A 276 27.90 -31.20 10.23
CA LYS A 276 27.95 -32.66 10.27
C LYS A 276 28.47 -33.31 9.00
N LYS A 277 28.71 -32.54 7.92
CA LYS A 277 29.25 -33.05 6.65
C LYS A 277 30.76 -32.78 6.45
N ASN A 278 31.41 -32.19 7.41
CA ASN A 278 32.86 -32.03 7.52
C ASN A 278 33.36 -32.70 8.81
#